data_4248d39fa2cbf459a1e57d951f5f95ab
#
_entry.id   4248d39fa2cbf459a1e57d951f5f95ab
#
_cell.length_a   1.000
_cell.length_b   1.000
_cell.length_c   1.000
_cell.angle_alpha   90.00
_cell.angle_beta   90.00
_cell.angle_gamma   90.00
#
_symmetry.space_group_name_H-M   'P 1'
#
loop_
_entity.id
_entity.type
_entity.pdbx_description
1 polymer ?
#
loop_
_entity_poly.entity_id
_entity_poly.type
_entity_poly.pdbx_seq_one_letter_code
_entity_poly.pdbx_strand_id
1 'polypeptide(L)'
;MTLDASKVRVAITGAISVGPIGTTAPTGTASAITPRVDLGYVGEAGVTESQPGAGDSNPIKAWQNGATVRTIRTPSEDLPTWQFVLLETKKQVIELYYRTTVTQTVTEGSYEIDVTTADPGHDFVIDVVDGAELERVHIPRGFVSEVGDKVYANGE
;
A
#
# COMPACT_ATOMS: atom_id res chain seq x y z
N MET A 1 -21.98 22.05 17.56
CA MET A 1 -21.28 20.89 16.93
C MET A 1 -22.19 20.38 15.83
N THR A 2 -21.71 20.38 14.58
CA THR A 2 -22.49 19.88 13.44
C THR A 2 -21.97 18.49 13.13
N LEU A 3 -22.81 17.48 13.34
CA LEU A 3 -22.53 16.10 12.97
C LEU A 3 -23.03 15.86 11.54
N ASP A 4 -22.19 15.34 10.67
CA ASP A 4 -22.50 15.08 9.28
C ASP A 4 -22.30 13.60 8.97
N ALA A 5 -23.39 12.84 8.96
CA ALA A 5 -23.37 11.40 8.70
C ALA A 5 -22.91 11.09 7.27
N SER A 6 -23.03 12.03 6.34
CA SER A 6 -22.60 11.84 4.95
C SER A 6 -21.06 11.77 4.80
N LYS A 7 -20.33 12.12 5.86
CA LYS A 7 -18.86 12.04 5.90
C LYS A 7 -18.35 10.72 6.50
N VAL A 8 -19.24 9.88 7.01
CA VAL A 8 -18.87 8.54 7.47
C VAL A 8 -18.75 7.63 6.25
N ARG A 9 -17.57 7.05 6.05
CA ARG A 9 -17.29 6.13 4.94
C ARG A 9 -17.31 4.69 5.43
N VAL A 10 -17.89 3.82 4.63
CA VAL A 10 -17.86 2.37 4.82
C VAL A 10 -17.29 1.74 3.57
N ALA A 11 -16.15 1.07 3.69
CA ALA A 11 -15.55 0.37 2.56
C ALA A 11 -16.43 -0.79 2.11
N ILE A 12 -17.20 -0.59 1.04
CA ILE A 12 -18.06 -1.65 0.44
C ILE A 12 -17.23 -2.50 -0.52
N THR A 13 -16.38 -1.86 -1.31
CA THR A 13 -15.48 -2.51 -2.26
C THR A 13 -14.26 -1.64 -2.51
N GLY A 14 -13.30 -2.18 -3.24
CA GLY A 14 -12.10 -1.42 -3.59
C GLY A 14 -11.30 -2.12 -4.67
N ALA A 15 -10.25 -1.43 -5.13
CA ALA A 15 -9.30 -1.96 -6.10
C ALA A 15 -7.89 -1.49 -5.76
N ILE A 16 -6.90 -2.31 -6.10
CA ILE A 16 -5.49 -1.96 -5.98
C ILE A 16 -4.86 -2.04 -7.35
N SER A 17 -4.21 -0.97 -7.75
CA SER A 17 -3.52 -0.90 -9.04
C SER A 17 -2.05 -0.59 -8.82
N VAL A 18 -1.20 -1.16 -9.67
CA VAL A 18 0.26 -1.00 -9.62
C VAL A 18 0.79 -0.54 -10.96
N GLY A 19 1.77 0.32 -10.93
CA GLY A 19 2.45 0.83 -12.13
C GLY A 19 3.91 1.15 -11.89
N PRO A 20 4.61 1.59 -12.94
CA PRO A 20 6.00 2.01 -12.83
C PRO A 20 6.13 3.29 -12.01
N ILE A 21 7.27 3.44 -11.33
CA ILE A 21 7.62 4.67 -10.61
C ILE A 21 7.63 5.86 -11.60
N GLY A 22 7.21 7.02 -11.11
CA GLY A 22 7.17 8.25 -11.92
C GLY A 22 5.90 8.40 -12.75
N THR A 23 4.92 7.51 -12.56
CA THR A 23 3.60 7.66 -13.16
C THR A 23 2.89 8.88 -12.57
N THR A 24 2.27 9.67 -13.42
CA THR A 24 1.51 10.86 -13.01
C THR A 24 0.42 10.48 -12.00
N ALA A 25 0.28 11.28 -10.94
CA ALA A 25 -0.77 11.09 -9.95
C ALA A 25 -2.15 11.11 -10.61
N PRO A 26 -3.06 10.19 -10.24
CA PRO A 26 -4.42 10.22 -10.74
C PRO A 26 -5.15 11.46 -10.23
N THR A 27 -5.88 12.12 -11.12
CA THR A 27 -6.66 13.31 -10.77
C THR A 27 -8.15 12.99 -10.71
N GLY A 28 -8.81 13.42 -9.64
CA GLY A 28 -10.24 13.23 -9.44
C GLY A 28 -10.67 11.78 -9.34
N THR A 29 -11.92 11.51 -9.63
CA THR A 29 -12.55 10.19 -9.59
C THR A 29 -12.47 9.43 -10.91
N ALA A 30 -11.69 9.92 -11.88
CA ALA A 30 -11.52 9.28 -13.18
C ALA A 30 -10.95 7.86 -12.99
N SER A 31 -11.56 6.91 -13.66
CA SER A 31 -11.17 5.49 -13.61
C SER A 31 -9.89 5.18 -14.41
N ALA A 32 -9.47 6.09 -15.27
CA ALA A 32 -8.27 5.91 -16.08
C ALA A 32 -7.00 6.05 -15.22
N ILE A 33 -6.46 4.94 -14.83
CA ILE A 33 -5.24 4.83 -14.04
C ILE A 33 -4.02 4.38 -14.86
N THR A 34 -4.19 4.30 -16.20
CA THR A 34 -3.09 3.96 -17.14
C THR A 34 -1.85 4.83 -16.87
N PRO A 35 -0.65 4.26 -16.83
CA PRO A 35 -0.25 2.88 -17.19
C PRO A 35 -0.36 1.83 -16.06
N ARG A 36 -1.06 2.10 -14.98
CA ARG A 36 -1.24 1.16 -13.88
C ARG A 36 -2.12 0.00 -14.28
N VAL A 37 -1.86 -1.15 -13.71
CA VAL A 37 -2.62 -2.39 -13.91
C VAL A 37 -3.33 -2.76 -12.62
N ASP A 38 -4.60 -3.09 -12.71
CA ASP A 38 -5.38 -3.61 -11.59
C ASP A 38 -4.86 -4.98 -11.15
N LEU A 39 -4.61 -5.14 -9.85
CA LEU A 39 -4.12 -6.39 -9.27
C LEU A 39 -5.20 -7.48 -9.14
N GLY A 40 -6.46 -7.14 -9.37
CA GLY A 40 -7.57 -8.06 -9.32
C GLY A 40 -8.21 -8.18 -7.94
N TYR A 41 -8.78 -9.34 -7.66
CA TYR A 41 -9.49 -9.56 -6.40
C TYR A 41 -8.58 -9.51 -5.18
N VAL A 42 -9.04 -8.75 -4.18
CA VAL A 42 -8.44 -8.67 -2.85
C VAL A 42 -9.26 -9.54 -1.88
N GLY A 43 -8.59 -10.16 -0.94
CA GLY A 43 -9.23 -11.00 0.07
C GLY A 43 -10.28 -10.25 0.89
N GLU A 44 -11.18 -10.98 1.51
CA GLU A 44 -12.33 -10.46 2.29
C GLU A 44 -11.93 -9.44 3.37
N ALA A 45 -10.73 -9.57 3.94
CA ALA A 45 -10.19 -8.63 4.94
C ALA A 45 -9.90 -7.24 4.37
N GLY A 46 -9.90 -7.08 3.02
CA GLY A 46 -9.61 -5.80 2.37
C GLY A 46 -8.17 -5.36 2.53
N VAL A 47 -8.00 -4.05 2.73
CA VAL A 47 -6.69 -3.41 2.91
C VAL A 47 -6.61 -2.83 4.32
N THR A 48 -5.56 -3.18 5.03
CA THR A 48 -5.26 -2.60 6.35
C THR A 48 -4.13 -1.60 6.22
N GLU A 49 -4.37 -0.37 6.65
CA GLU A 49 -3.35 0.68 6.73
C GLU A 49 -2.87 0.82 8.17
N SER A 50 -1.56 0.87 8.37
CA SER A 50 -0.94 1.13 9.66
C SER A 50 -0.08 2.37 9.56
N GLN A 51 -0.38 3.35 10.39
CA GLN A 51 0.37 4.58 10.50
C GLN A 51 1.39 4.50 11.64
N PRO A 52 2.63 4.95 11.45
CA PRO A 52 3.61 5.02 12.52
C PRO A 52 3.21 6.06 13.57
N GLY A 53 3.71 5.91 14.78
CA GLY A 53 3.56 6.89 15.83
C GLY A 53 4.21 8.24 15.48
N ALA A 54 3.83 9.29 16.21
CA ALA A 54 4.31 10.65 15.95
C ALA A 54 5.81 10.86 16.29
N GLY A 55 6.51 9.82 16.74
CA GLY A 55 7.90 9.91 17.23
C GLY A 55 7.99 10.24 18.72
N ASP A 56 9.20 10.43 19.18
CA ASP A 56 9.50 10.64 20.59
C ASP A 56 9.44 12.12 20.98
N SER A 57 9.08 12.36 22.22
CA SER A 57 9.07 13.68 22.84
C SER A 57 9.98 13.68 24.06
N ASN A 58 11.04 14.48 24.01
CA ASN A 58 12.00 14.58 25.12
C ASN A 58 11.90 15.98 25.77
N PRO A 59 11.33 16.09 26.99
CA PRO A 59 11.26 17.34 27.70
C PRO A 59 12.61 17.65 28.38
N ILE A 60 13.15 18.84 28.11
CA ILE A 60 14.33 19.37 28.79
C ILE A 60 13.83 20.17 29.98
N LYS A 61 14.28 19.79 31.16
CA LYS A 61 13.91 20.42 32.42
C LYS A 61 15.00 21.38 32.93
N ALA A 62 14.59 22.50 33.52
CA ALA A 62 15.50 23.42 34.19
C ALA A 62 16.01 22.79 35.47
N TRP A 63 17.32 22.96 35.74
CA TRP A 63 17.95 22.51 36.97
C TRP A 63 17.46 23.27 38.21
N GLN A 64 17.12 24.54 38.02
CA GLN A 64 16.76 25.43 39.13
C GLN A 64 15.43 25.09 39.80
N ASN A 65 14.44 24.64 39.06
CA ASN A 65 13.07 24.40 39.53
C ASN A 65 12.40 23.13 38.98
N GLY A 66 13.10 22.35 38.17
CA GLY A 66 12.55 21.13 37.55
C GLY A 66 11.47 21.39 36.51
N ALA A 67 11.18 22.66 36.16
CA ALA A 67 10.18 22.98 35.15
C ALA A 67 10.68 22.63 33.74
N THR A 68 9.76 22.19 32.88
CA THR A 68 10.06 21.94 31.47
C THR A 68 10.27 23.25 30.72
N VAL A 69 11.49 23.50 30.27
CA VAL A 69 11.87 24.73 29.56
C VAL A 69 11.80 24.57 28.03
N ARG A 70 11.92 23.34 27.56
CA ARG A 70 11.83 23.03 26.14
C ARG A 70 11.43 21.56 25.96
N THR A 71 10.66 21.28 24.92
CA THR A 71 10.39 19.92 24.48
C THR A 71 10.97 19.73 23.09
N ILE A 72 11.84 18.75 22.92
CA ILE A 72 12.36 18.35 21.62
C ILE A 72 11.51 17.18 21.13
N ARG A 73 10.97 17.31 19.92
CA ARG A 73 10.24 16.24 19.25
C ARG A 73 11.11 15.67 18.13
N THR A 74 11.33 14.36 18.16
CA THR A 74 11.99 13.63 17.10
C THR A 74 10.91 12.92 16.29
N PRO A 75 10.71 13.26 15.00
CA PRO A 75 9.74 12.57 14.16
C PRO A 75 10.06 11.07 14.07
N SER A 76 9.04 10.26 13.91
CA SER A 76 9.25 8.85 13.59
C SER A 76 9.86 8.73 12.19
N GLU A 77 10.86 7.87 12.04
CA GLU A 77 11.43 7.50 10.75
C GLU A 77 10.66 6.36 10.09
N ASP A 78 9.74 5.74 10.82
CA ASP A 78 8.92 4.66 10.32
C ASP A 78 7.94 5.17 9.25
N LEU A 79 7.70 4.36 8.25
CA LEU A 79 6.82 4.66 7.13
C LEU A 79 5.45 4.00 7.31
N PRO A 80 4.38 4.58 6.77
CA PRO A 80 3.09 3.92 6.69
C PRO A 80 3.19 2.60 5.93
N THR A 81 2.44 1.61 6.36
CA THR A 81 2.38 0.30 5.72
C THR A 81 0.95 -0.07 5.36
N TRP A 82 0.79 -0.77 4.24
CA TRP A 82 -0.48 -1.31 3.77
C TRP A 82 -0.37 -2.81 3.61
N GLN A 83 -1.30 -3.53 4.20
CA GLN A 83 -1.36 -5.00 4.14
C GLN A 83 -2.63 -5.43 3.43
N PHE A 84 -2.51 -6.35 2.49
CA PHE A 84 -3.62 -6.92 1.74
C PHE A 84 -3.26 -8.30 1.21
N VAL A 85 -4.29 -9.08 0.87
CA VAL A 85 -4.14 -10.42 0.29
C VAL A 85 -4.69 -10.40 -1.13
N LEU A 86 -3.88 -10.77 -2.10
CA LEU A 86 -4.27 -10.88 -3.50
C LEU A 86 -4.69 -12.32 -3.82
N LEU A 87 -5.81 -12.48 -4.51
CA LEU A 87 -6.39 -13.78 -4.83
C LEU A 87 -6.10 -14.23 -6.27
N GLU A 88 -5.71 -13.30 -7.15
CA GLU A 88 -5.44 -13.60 -8.55
C GLU A 88 -3.95 -13.85 -8.81
N THR A 89 -3.69 -14.73 -9.79
CA THR A 89 -2.32 -15.07 -10.22
C THR A 89 -1.99 -14.35 -11.54
N LYS A 90 -1.94 -13.03 -11.48
CA LYS A 90 -1.51 -12.19 -12.62
C LYS A 90 0.00 -12.02 -12.63
N LYS A 91 0.58 -11.69 -13.79
CA LYS A 91 2.01 -11.40 -13.92
C LYS A 91 2.48 -10.36 -12.88
N GLN A 92 1.75 -9.26 -12.73
CA GLN A 92 2.08 -8.17 -11.80
C GLN A 92 2.05 -8.63 -10.34
N VAL A 93 1.11 -9.51 -9.98
CA VAL A 93 1.03 -10.09 -8.63
C VAL A 93 2.25 -10.97 -8.36
N ILE A 94 2.67 -11.76 -9.35
CA ILE A 94 3.86 -12.61 -9.26
C ILE A 94 5.13 -11.76 -9.13
N GLU A 95 5.25 -10.70 -9.92
CA GLU A 95 6.37 -9.74 -9.85
C GLU A 95 6.47 -9.08 -8.46
N LEU A 96 5.35 -8.67 -7.88
CA LEU A 96 5.31 -8.11 -6.53
C LEU A 96 5.72 -9.15 -5.47
N TYR A 97 5.23 -10.39 -5.60
CA TYR A 97 5.54 -11.46 -4.66
C TYR A 97 7.04 -11.77 -4.61
N TYR A 98 7.67 -11.90 -5.79
CA TYR A 98 9.11 -12.19 -5.89
C TYR A 98 9.99 -10.94 -5.87
N ARG A 99 9.41 -9.74 -5.84
CA ARG A 99 10.12 -8.45 -5.85
C ARG A 99 11.09 -8.30 -7.01
N THR A 100 10.72 -8.81 -8.17
CA THR A 100 11.57 -8.82 -9.36
C THR A 100 10.74 -8.83 -10.63
N THR A 101 11.39 -8.64 -11.76
CA THR A 101 10.75 -8.78 -13.07
C THR A 101 10.59 -10.25 -13.41
N VAL A 102 9.42 -10.60 -13.94
CA VAL A 102 9.08 -11.95 -14.37
C VAL A 102 9.00 -12.00 -15.89
N THR A 103 9.75 -12.91 -16.50
CA THR A 103 9.65 -13.19 -17.92
C THR A 103 8.63 -14.31 -18.15
N GLN A 104 7.55 -13.98 -18.85
CA GLN A 104 6.58 -14.99 -19.26
C GLN A 104 7.11 -15.74 -20.48
N THR A 105 7.14 -17.07 -20.41
CA THR A 105 7.51 -17.92 -21.54
C THR A 105 6.37 -18.00 -22.56
N VAL A 106 6.65 -18.59 -23.73
CA VAL A 106 5.68 -18.72 -24.82
C VAL A 106 4.43 -19.52 -24.42
N THR A 107 4.57 -20.43 -23.45
CA THR A 107 3.45 -21.22 -22.94
C THR A 107 2.74 -20.46 -21.83
N GLU A 108 1.44 -20.26 -21.97
CA GLU A 108 0.61 -19.63 -20.95
C GLU A 108 0.73 -20.38 -19.62
N GLY A 109 0.85 -19.61 -18.53
CA GLY A 109 1.04 -20.16 -17.18
C GLY A 109 2.49 -20.52 -16.82
N SER A 110 3.43 -20.37 -17.75
CA SER A 110 4.85 -20.58 -17.52
C SER A 110 5.59 -19.27 -17.39
N TYR A 111 6.45 -19.13 -16.39
CA TYR A 111 7.23 -17.90 -16.15
C TYR A 111 8.59 -18.22 -15.54
N GLU A 112 9.55 -17.35 -15.82
CA GLU A 112 10.90 -17.38 -15.27
C GLU A 112 11.09 -16.20 -14.32
N ILE A 113 11.70 -16.46 -13.17
CA ILE A 113 11.96 -15.48 -12.11
C ILE A 113 13.45 -15.21 -12.08
N ASP A 114 13.84 -13.94 -12.27
CA ASP A 114 15.20 -13.47 -12.07
C ASP A 114 15.32 -12.80 -10.70
N VAL A 115 15.90 -13.49 -9.74
CA VAL A 115 16.09 -13.01 -8.36
C VAL A 115 17.30 -12.09 -8.20
N THR A 116 18.07 -11.87 -9.25
CA THR A 116 19.28 -11.02 -9.19
C THR A 116 18.97 -9.55 -9.37
N THR A 117 17.81 -9.21 -9.91
CA THR A 117 17.38 -7.84 -10.14
C THR A 117 16.77 -7.24 -8.86
N ALA A 118 17.29 -6.09 -8.43
CA ALA A 118 16.73 -5.38 -7.29
C ALA A 118 15.33 -4.81 -7.62
N ASP A 119 14.43 -4.84 -6.66
CA ASP A 119 13.12 -4.20 -6.78
C ASP A 119 13.27 -2.67 -6.86
N PRO A 120 12.87 -2.05 -7.98
CA PRO A 120 12.95 -0.60 -8.14
C PRO A 120 11.90 0.15 -7.32
N GLY A 121 10.94 -0.58 -6.73
CA GLY A 121 9.72 -0.04 -6.16
C GLY A 121 8.63 0.17 -7.22
N HIS A 122 7.44 0.45 -6.76
CA HIS A 122 6.25 0.57 -7.60
C HIS A 122 5.40 1.78 -7.20
N ASP A 123 4.64 2.29 -8.17
CA ASP A 123 3.58 3.24 -7.92
C ASP A 123 2.28 2.47 -7.63
N PHE A 124 1.65 2.74 -6.50
CA PHE A 124 0.39 2.09 -6.12
C PHE A 124 -0.75 3.09 -6.04
N VAL A 125 -1.91 2.66 -6.44
CA VAL A 125 -3.19 3.34 -6.20
C VAL A 125 -4.14 2.37 -5.52
N ILE A 126 -4.65 2.77 -4.36
CA ILE A 126 -5.63 2.02 -3.61
C ILE A 126 -6.92 2.81 -3.64
N ASP A 127 -7.95 2.24 -4.23
CA ASP A 127 -9.29 2.82 -4.31
C ASP A 127 -10.22 2.11 -3.31
N VAL A 128 -10.89 2.89 -2.51
CA VAL A 128 -11.95 2.44 -1.61
C VAL A 128 -13.25 3.07 -2.03
N VAL A 129 -14.24 2.26 -2.31
CA VAL A 129 -15.54 2.69 -2.86
C VAL A 129 -16.64 2.47 -1.83
N ASP A 130 -17.36 3.54 -1.54
CA ASP A 130 -18.58 3.55 -0.73
C ASP A 130 -19.74 4.10 -1.60
N GLY A 131 -20.42 3.19 -2.28
CA GLY A 131 -21.50 3.58 -3.21
C GLY A 131 -21.00 4.51 -4.33
N ALA A 132 -21.45 5.77 -4.31
CA ALA A 132 -21.04 6.80 -5.30
C ALA A 132 -19.75 7.54 -4.91
N GLU A 133 -19.26 7.33 -3.71
CA GLU A 133 -18.11 8.02 -3.16
C GLU A 133 -16.85 7.19 -3.32
N LEU A 134 -15.75 7.84 -3.67
CA LEU A 134 -14.45 7.21 -3.86
C LEU A 134 -13.42 7.89 -2.94
N GLU A 135 -12.71 7.07 -2.17
CA GLU A 135 -11.48 7.47 -1.51
C GLU A 135 -10.30 6.83 -2.24
N ARG A 136 -9.34 7.64 -2.64
CA ARG A 136 -8.18 7.17 -3.39
C ARG A 136 -6.89 7.53 -2.68
N VAL A 137 -6.07 6.51 -2.40
CA VAL A 137 -4.74 6.66 -1.84
C VAL A 137 -3.72 6.44 -2.94
N HIS A 138 -2.87 7.42 -3.20
CA HIS A 138 -1.78 7.32 -4.17
C HIS A 138 -0.44 7.22 -3.43
N ILE A 139 0.29 6.16 -3.71
CA ILE A 139 1.62 5.89 -3.17
C ILE A 139 2.60 5.93 -4.35
N PRO A 140 3.30 7.05 -4.59
CA PRO A 140 4.13 7.23 -5.78
C PRO A 140 5.36 6.32 -5.80
N ARG A 141 5.77 5.83 -4.63
CA ARG A 141 6.88 4.88 -4.51
C ARG A 141 6.69 4.00 -3.28
N GLY A 142 6.24 2.79 -3.50
CA GLY A 142 6.10 1.76 -2.48
C GLY A 142 7.01 0.57 -2.76
N PHE A 143 7.36 -0.14 -1.70
CA PHE A 143 8.13 -1.37 -1.77
C PHE A 143 7.39 -2.48 -1.05
N VAL A 144 7.50 -3.69 -1.56
CA VAL A 144 7.01 -4.88 -0.87
C VAL A 144 8.01 -5.26 0.19
N SER A 145 7.71 -4.99 1.46
CA SER A 145 8.58 -5.29 2.60
C SER A 145 8.50 -6.76 3.00
N GLU A 146 7.28 -7.28 3.08
CA GLU A 146 7.01 -8.65 3.52
C GLU A 146 5.99 -9.32 2.61
N VAL A 147 6.14 -10.62 2.41
CA VAL A 147 5.18 -11.47 1.71
C VAL A 147 4.91 -12.71 2.55
N GLY A 148 3.67 -13.18 2.55
CA GLY A 148 3.30 -14.43 3.20
C GLY A 148 3.77 -15.65 2.41
N ASP A 149 3.71 -16.80 3.04
CA ASP A 149 4.04 -18.07 2.40
C ASP A 149 3.01 -18.41 1.30
N LYS A 150 3.52 -18.90 0.18
CA LYS A 150 2.69 -19.42 -0.90
C LYS A 150 2.60 -20.93 -0.78
N VAL A 151 1.41 -21.42 -0.46
CA VAL A 151 1.17 -22.86 -0.25
C VAL A 151 0.50 -23.43 -1.50
N TYR A 152 1.08 -24.48 -2.03
CA TYR A 152 0.50 -25.30 -3.09
C TYR A 152 -0.04 -26.57 -2.47
N ALA A 153 -1.31 -26.58 -2.12
CA ALA A 153 -1.99 -27.72 -1.55
C ALA A 153 -3.26 -28.02 -2.32
N ASN A 154 -3.65 -29.27 -2.33
CA ASN A 154 -4.98 -29.65 -2.77
C ASN A 154 -5.95 -29.26 -1.65
N GLY A 155 -6.66 -28.15 -1.83
CA GLY A 155 -7.69 -27.72 -0.90
C GLY A 155 -8.90 -28.63 -1.01
N GLU A 156 -9.33 -29.23 0.11
CA GLU A 156 -10.66 -29.80 0.26
C GLU A 156 -11.65 -28.70 0.63
#